data_b273de48f4a055f5af4e16bed4b70b8c
#
_entry.id   b273de48f4a055f5af4e16bed4b70b8c
#
_cell.length_a   1.000
_cell.length_b   1.000
_cell.length_c   1.000
_cell.angle_alpha   90.00
_cell.angle_beta   90.00
_cell.angle_gamma   90.00
#
_symmetry.space_group_name_H-M   'P 1'
#
loop_
_entity.id
_entity.type
_entity.pdbx_description
1 polymer ?
#
loop_
_entity_poly.entity_id
_entity_poly.type
_entity_poly.pdbx_seq_one_letter_code
_entity_poly.pdbx_strand_id
1 'polypeptide(L)'
;LVPLTLLESLDSNIKSIAEKIIRKERISVEDGISLFNCNNLALLGVLASLVRQRYNNKKVFFNRNFHIEPTNICIYNCKFCSYRKPANSPDSWDYSPEEMLDIVKSFDNKPVTEVHIVGGVHPSHDLHYYGEVLRMIKKHRPELHIKAFSAIELDYMIQKAGMTLADGLAKLKEYGLDSIPGGGAEIFDEEIRKKICDDKSTSDMWLEIHKTAHKTGIPSNATILYGHIETYKHRIDHLDRLRKLQDMTGGFNTFIPLKFKKENNHMSHIAEVSIIEDMKNFAVSRIFLDNIPHLKAYWPALGRESTQLSLSFGVDDVDGTIDDTTKIYSMAGAEDQKPTMSTENLTKLIKDAGFEPIERDTLYNTVKAW
;
A
#
# COMPACT_ATOMS: atom_id res chain seq x y z
N LEU A 1 22.86 -17.55 -4.13
CA LEU A 1 23.22 -18.09 -5.46
C LEU A 1 22.06 -18.94 -5.98
N VAL A 2 21.59 -18.66 -7.20
CA VAL A 2 20.60 -19.51 -7.87
C VAL A 2 21.35 -20.79 -8.30
N PRO A 3 20.86 -22.00 -7.95
CA PRO A 3 21.51 -23.22 -8.37
C PRO A 3 21.57 -23.33 -9.90
N LEU A 4 22.74 -23.65 -10.46
CA LEU A 4 22.94 -23.81 -11.91
C LEU A 4 21.98 -24.85 -12.51
N THR A 5 21.75 -25.95 -11.80
CA THR A 5 20.82 -27.01 -12.19
C THR A 5 19.38 -26.52 -12.35
N LEU A 6 18.97 -25.51 -11.54
CA LEU A 6 17.66 -24.90 -11.67
C LEU A 6 17.55 -24.10 -12.96
N LEU A 7 18.60 -23.37 -13.34
CA LEU A 7 18.65 -22.58 -14.58
C LEU A 7 18.68 -23.43 -15.83
N GLU A 8 19.34 -24.60 -15.78
CA GLU A 8 19.45 -25.52 -16.91
C GLU A 8 18.13 -26.20 -17.28
N SER A 9 17.21 -26.32 -16.31
CA SER A 9 15.89 -26.94 -16.52
C SER A 9 14.82 -25.99 -17.06
N LEU A 10 15.15 -24.69 -17.23
CA LEU A 10 14.20 -23.67 -17.68
C LEU A 10 14.09 -23.63 -19.22
N ASP A 11 12.92 -23.21 -19.70
CA ASP A 11 12.80 -22.77 -21.09
C ASP A 11 13.71 -21.58 -21.37
N SER A 12 14.09 -21.40 -22.64
CA SER A 12 15.11 -20.41 -23.04
C SER A 12 14.71 -18.96 -22.69
N ASN A 13 13.40 -18.63 -22.73
CA ASN A 13 12.91 -17.28 -22.44
C ASN A 13 13.05 -17.00 -20.93
N ILE A 14 12.49 -17.86 -20.07
CA ILE A 14 12.57 -17.69 -18.60
C ILE A 14 14.03 -17.74 -18.12
N LYS A 15 14.87 -18.59 -18.72
CA LYS A 15 16.32 -18.63 -18.45
C LYS A 15 16.98 -17.27 -18.73
N SER A 16 16.73 -16.70 -19.90
CA SER A 16 17.28 -15.38 -20.26
C SER A 16 16.84 -14.29 -19.28
N ILE A 17 15.57 -14.28 -18.86
CA ILE A 17 15.05 -13.32 -17.87
C ILE A 17 15.74 -13.52 -16.51
N ALA A 18 15.87 -14.77 -16.05
CA ALA A 18 16.56 -15.09 -14.79
C ALA A 18 18.02 -14.61 -14.82
N GLU A 19 18.73 -14.80 -15.94
CA GLU A 19 20.10 -14.30 -16.12
C GLU A 19 20.20 -12.78 -16.05
N LYS A 20 19.26 -12.02 -16.68
CA LYS A 20 19.16 -10.55 -16.53
C LYS A 20 19.04 -10.17 -15.05
N ILE A 21 18.10 -10.80 -14.33
CA ILE A 21 17.88 -10.53 -12.90
C ILE A 21 19.17 -10.80 -12.11
N ILE A 22 19.84 -11.92 -12.34
CA ILE A 22 21.11 -12.27 -11.66
C ILE A 22 22.17 -11.21 -11.92
N ARG A 23 22.30 -10.73 -13.16
CA ARG A 23 23.27 -9.68 -13.56
C ARG A 23 22.86 -8.27 -13.11
N LYS A 24 21.73 -8.11 -12.42
CA LYS A 24 21.12 -6.82 -11.99
C LYS A 24 20.71 -5.92 -13.18
N GLU A 25 20.39 -6.52 -14.30
CA GLU A 25 19.83 -5.82 -15.44
C GLU A 25 18.33 -5.62 -15.24
N ARG A 26 17.83 -4.48 -15.67
CA ARG A 26 16.40 -4.16 -15.61
C ARG A 26 15.64 -5.02 -16.63
N ILE A 27 14.56 -5.65 -16.19
CA ILE A 27 13.69 -6.44 -17.06
C ILE A 27 12.70 -5.54 -17.81
N SER A 28 12.29 -5.98 -19.01
CA SER A 28 11.30 -5.29 -19.84
C SER A 28 9.88 -5.59 -19.40
N VAL A 29 8.90 -4.89 -20.01
CA VAL A 29 7.45 -5.15 -19.83
C VAL A 29 7.12 -6.57 -20.28
N GLU A 30 7.65 -7.04 -21.40
CA GLU A 30 7.47 -8.38 -21.93
C GLU A 30 8.06 -9.45 -21.01
N ASP A 31 9.24 -9.20 -20.46
CA ASP A 31 9.86 -10.05 -19.44
C ASP A 31 8.94 -10.19 -18.19
N GLY A 32 8.37 -9.07 -17.72
CA GLY A 32 7.44 -9.07 -16.60
C GLY A 32 6.17 -9.87 -16.85
N ILE A 33 5.57 -9.74 -18.04
CA ILE A 33 4.42 -10.54 -18.45
C ILE A 33 4.79 -12.03 -18.51
N SER A 34 5.99 -12.35 -19.02
CA SER A 34 6.49 -13.72 -19.07
C SER A 34 6.67 -14.34 -17.68
N LEU A 35 7.16 -13.56 -16.71
CA LEU A 35 7.27 -14.00 -15.31
C LEU A 35 5.89 -14.25 -14.68
N PHE A 36 4.88 -13.43 -14.95
CA PHE A 36 3.53 -13.71 -14.49
C PHE A 36 2.93 -15.00 -15.09
N ASN A 37 3.27 -15.32 -16.33
CA ASN A 37 2.86 -16.58 -16.98
C ASN A 37 3.71 -17.79 -16.58
N CYS A 38 4.81 -17.58 -15.86
CA CYS A 38 5.65 -18.68 -15.37
C CYS A 38 4.93 -19.48 -14.27
N ASN A 39 4.86 -20.80 -14.44
CA ASN A 39 4.24 -21.69 -13.47
C ASN A 39 5.24 -22.21 -12.39
N ASN A 40 6.52 -21.88 -12.51
CA ASN A 40 7.53 -22.27 -11.53
C ASN A 40 7.59 -21.24 -10.38
N LEU A 41 6.67 -21.41 -9.41
CA LEU A 41 6.57 -20.51 -8.25
C LEU A 41 7.84 -20.50 -7.40
N ALA A 42 8.52 -21.64 -7.27
CA ALA A 42 9.77 -21.73 -6.52
C ALA A 42 10.88 -20.87 -7.15
N LEU A 43 11.00 -20.88 -8.47
CA LEU A 43 11.92 -20.01 -9.20
C LEU A 43 11.60 -18.53 -8.95
N LEU A 44 10.32 -18.13 -9.06
CA LEU A 44 9.90 -16.75 -8.80
C LEU A 44 10.28 -16.30 -7.39
N GLY A 45 10.06 -17.14 -6.38
CA GLY A 45 10.46 -16.87 -5.00
C GLY A 45 11.98 -16.69 -4.84
N VAL A 46 12.79 -17.56 -5.47
CA VAL A 46 14.26 -17.46 -5.46
C VAL A 46 14.72 -16.15 -6.10
N LEU A 47 14.20 -15.79 -7.27
CA LEU A 47 14.57 -14.56 -7.98
C LEU A 47 14.14 -13.30 -7.21
N ALA A 48 12.92 -13.28 -6.67
CA ALA A 48 12.43 -12.20 -5.84
C ALA A 48 13.25 -12.02 -4.55
N SER A 49 13.59 -13.12 -3.89
CA SER A 49 14.46 -13.12 -2.71
C SER A 49 15.86 -12.61 -3.02
N LEU A 50 16.41 -12.94 -4.20
CA LEU A 50 17.69 -12.41 -4.65
C LEU A 50 17.64 -10.88 -4.81
N VAL A 51 16.56 -10.36 -5.41
CA VAL A 51 16.37 -8.90 -5.54
C VAL A 51 16.23 -8.24 -4.18
N ARG A 52 15.38 -8.78 -3.28
CA ARG A 52 15.20 -8.27 -1.92
C ARG A 52 16.51 -8.22 -1.13
N GLN A 53 17.34 -9.27 -1.21
CA GLN A 53 18.63 -9.34 -0.51
C GLN A 53 19.60 -8.20 -0.89
N ARG A 54 19.49 -7.64 -2.08
CA ARG A 54 20.31 -6.50 -2.52
C ARG A 54 20.05 -5.22 -1.72
N TYR A 55 18.83 -5.07 -1.19
CA TYR A 55 18.41 -3.91 -0.43
C TYR A 55 18.52 -4.16 1.08
N ASN A 56 17.97 -5.26 1.57
CA ASN A 56 17.67 -5.43 2.98
C ASN A 56 18.23 -6.72 3.61
N ASN A 57 18.98 -7.55 2.86
CA ASN A 57 19.48 -8.83 3.33
C ASN A 57 18.36 -9.70 3.96
N LYS A 58 18.52 -10.06 5.25
CA LYS A 58 17.54 -10.82 6.04
C LYS A 58 16.58 -9.93 6.84
N LYS A 59 16.73 -8.62 6.79
CA LYS A 59 15.88 -7.70 7.54
C LYS A 59 14.46 -7.71 6.99
N VAL A 60 13.49 -7.75 7.89
CA VAL A 60 12.07 -7.53 7.63
C VAL A 60 11.55 -6.49 8.58
N PHE A 61 10.94 -5.47 8.03
CA PHE A 61 10.52 -4.27 8.74
C PHE A 61 9.07 -4.37 9.19
N PHE A 62 8.75 -3.68 10.29
CA PHE A 62 7.40 -3.39 10.75
C PHE A 62 7.40 -2.08 11.53
N ASN A 63 6.24 -1.44 11.68
CA ASN A 63 6.11 -0.24 12.52
C ASN A 63 5.04 -0.42 13.61
N ARG A 64 5.00 0.53 14.54
CA ARG A 64 3.90 0.65 15.49
C ARG A 64 3.02 1.80 15.04
N ASN A 65 1.83 1.47 14.59
CA ASN A 65 0.89 2.41 14.02
C ASN A 65 -0.53 2.15 14.51
N PHE A 66 -1.36 3.13 14.31
CA PHE A 66 -2.81 3.03 14.41
C PHE A 66 -3.46 3.82 13.28
N HIS A 67 -4.75 3.59 13.05
CA HIS A 67 -5.50 4.25 12.00
C HIS A 67 -6.57 5.17 12.56
N ILE A 68 -6.86 6.24 11.82
CA ILE A 68 -8.08 7.02 11.94
C ILE A 68 -8.78 6.92 10.59
N GLU A 69 -10.01 6.47 10.62
CA GLU A 69 -10.91 6.44 9.46
C GLU A 69 -11.99 7.50 9.68
N PRO A 70 -11.75 8.76 9.23
CA PRO A 70 -12.57 9.92 9.60
C PRO A 70 -14.04 9.72 9.31
N THR A 71 -14.35 9.14 8.16
CA THR A 71 -15.72 8.90 7.71
C THR A 71 -15.77 7.75 6.73
N ASN A 72 -16.89 7.01 6.71
CA ASN A 72 -17.21 6.07 5.63
C ASN A 72 -18.23 6.65 4.63
N ILE A 73 -18.65 7.90 4.82
CA ILE A 73 -19.46 8.61 3.85
C ILE A 73 -18.56 9.01 2.67
N CYS A 74 -18.91 8.56 1.46
CA CYS A 74 -18.11 8.81 0.28
C CYS A 74 -18.97 9.20 -0.92
N ILE A 75 -18.55 10.24 -1.64
CA ILE A 75 -19.22 10.69 -2.87
C ILE A 75 -19.02 9.68 -4.01
N TYR A 76 -17.90 8.94 -4.01
CA TYR A 76 -17.58 7.95 -5.02
C TYR A 76 -18.29 6.62 -4.78
N ASN A 77 -18.65 5.92 -5.87
CA ASN A 77 -19.37 4.66 -5.82
C ASN A 77 -18.55 3.50 -6.41
N CYS A 78 -17.35 3.28 -5.89
CA CYS A 78 -16.48 2.21 -6.34
C CYS A 78 -17.12 0.84 -6.11
N LYS A 79 -17.20 0.03 -7.17
CA LYS A 79 -17.90 -1.26 -7.12
C LYS A 79 -17.24 -2.31 -6.21
N PHE A 80 -15.94 -2.20 -6.01
CA PHE A 80 -15.17 -3.09 -5.13
C PHE A 80 -15.17 -2.64 -3.65
N CYS A 81 -15.72 -1.45 -3.34
CA CYS A 81 -15.60 -0.88 -2.00
C CYS A 81 -16.73 -1.35 -1.08
N SER A 82 -16.36 -2.08 -0.03
CA SER A 82 -17.27 -2.54 1.03
C SER A 82 -17.40 -1.53 2.16
N TYR A 83 -16.52 -0.54 2.21
CA TYR A 83 -16.41 0.44 3.29
C TYR A 83 -17.40 1.59 3.16
N ARG A 84 -17.65 2.07 1.95
CA ARG A 84 -18.50 3.21 1.65
C ARG A 84 -19.94 3.01 2.12
N LYS A 85 -20.49 4.05 2.77
CA LYS A 85 -21.91 4.16 3.09
C LYS A 85 -22.48 5.50 2.59
N PRO A 86 -23.76 5.56 2.21
CA PRO A 86 -24.44 6.83 2.01
C PRO A 86 -24.66 7.55 3.35
N ALA A 87 -24.70 8.89 3.34
CA ALA A 87 -24.77 9.72 4.54
C ALA A 87 -25.99 9.43 5.45
N ASN A 88 -27.08 8.92 4.87
CA ASN A 88 -28.31 8.57 5.61
C ASN A 88 -28.34 7.11 6.09
N SER A 89 -27.27 6.36 5.93
CA SER A 89 -27.18 4.97 6.42
C SER A 89 -27.04 4.94 7.94
N PRO A 90 -27.70 4.02 8.66
CA PRO A 90 -27.49 3.85 10.09
C PRO A 90 -26.06 3.38 10.43
N ASP A 91 -25.34 2.81 9.46
CA ASP A 91 -23.97 2.33 9.60
C ASP A 91 -22.93 3.38 9.14
N SER A 92 -23.37 4.61 8.81
CA SER A 92 -22.43 5.68 8.46
C SER A 92 -21.90 6.36 9.72
N TRP A 93 -20.66 6.83 9.63
CA TRP A 93 -20.05 7.69 10.65
C TRP A 93 -19.27 8.84 9.99
N ASP A 94 -19.10 9.90 10.76
CA ASP A 94 -18.31 11.06 10.40
C ASP A 94 -17.77 11.68 11.70
N TYR A 95 -16.47 11.49 11.96
CA TYR A 95 -15.84 11.95 13.18
C TYR A 95 -15.53 13.45 13.11
N SER A 96 -15.85 14.18 14.16
CA SER A 96 -15.41 15.55 14.34
C SER A 96 -13.89 15.64 14.55
N PRO A 97 -13.27 16.82 14.36
CA PRO A 97 -11.86 17.02 14.67
C PRO A 97 -11.48 16.64 16.11
N GLU A 98 -12.37 16.90 17.06
CA GLU A 98 -12.19 16.56 18.49
C GLU A 98 -12.20 15.05 18.71
N GLU A 99 -13.13 14.32 18.09
CA GLU A 99 -13.18 12.86 18.17
C GLU A 99 -11.95 12.22 17.56
N MET A 100 -11.46 12.74 16.43
CA MET A 100 -10.20 12.27 15.83
C MET A 100 -8.99 12.53 16.74
N LEU A 101 -8.92 13.70 17.40
CA LEU A 101 -7.89 13.99 18.37
C LEU A 101 -8.00 13.07 19.61
N ASP A 102 -9.19 12.75 20.07
CA ASP A 102 -9.37 11.85 21.21
C ASP A 102 -8.94 10.41 20.89
N ILE A 103 -9.07 9.96 19.62
CA ILE A 103 -8.43 8.71 19.18
C ILE A 103 -6.92 8.82 19.34
N VAL A 104 -6.27 9.92 18.89
CA VAL A 104 -4.81 10.10 19.05
C VAL A 104 -4.41 10.05 20.52
N LYS A 105 -5.12 10.75 21.40
CA LYS A 105 -4.86 10.77 22.86
C LYS A 105 -4.96 9.38 23.50
N SER A 106 -5.81 8.50 22.97
CA SER A 106 -5.92 7.11 23.47
C SER A 106 -4.63 6.30 23.28
N PHE A 107 -3.70 6.82 22.45
CA PHE A 107 -2.37 6.25 22.19
C PHE A 107 -1.22 6.98 22.88
N ASP A 108 -1.47 7.95 23.77
CA ASP A 108 -0.40 8.75 24.41
C ASP A 108 0.60 7.91 25.19
N ASN A 109 0.17 6.80 25.80
CA ASN A 109 1.02 5.89 26.57
C ASN A 109 1.52 4.70 25.75
N LYS A 110 1.32 4.69 24.42
CA LYS A 110 1.78 3.65 23.52
C LYS A 110 2.93 4.17 22.65
N PRO A 111 3.98 3.37 22.41
CA PRO A 111 5.14 3.79 21.64
C PRO A 111 4.87 3.72 20.12
N VAL A 112 3.77 4.33 19.68
CA VAL A 112 3.42 4.42 18.25
C VAL A 112 4.20 5.54 17.59
N THR A 113 4.67 5.29 16.37
CA THR A 113 5.44 6.24 15.56
C THR A 113 4.65 6.87 14.44
N GLU A 114 3.48 6.31 14.10
CA GLU A 114 2.71 6.72 12.93
C GLU A 114 1.21 6.66 13.22
N VAL A 115 0.49 7.67 12.76
CA VAL A 115 -0.96 7.61 12.53
C VAL A 115 -1.24 7.58 11.04
N HIS A 116 -2.07 6.63 10.60
CA HIS A 116 -2.54 6.53 9.23
C HIS A 116 -3.99 7.03 9.15
N ILE A 117 -4.23 8.11 8.40
CA ILE A 117 -5.55 8.73 8.27
C ILE A 117 -6.04 8.56 6.83
N VAL A 118 -7.10 7.78 6.64
CA VAL A 118 -7.73 7.56 5.32
C VAL A 118 -9.18 7.17 5.51
N GLY A 119 -10.06 7.63 4.63
CA GLY A 119 -11.49 7.33 4.74
C GLY A 119 -12.27 7.53 3.45
N GLY A 120 -13.57 7.74 3.60
CA GLY A 120 -14.45 8.17 2.52
C GLY A 120 -14.21 9.64 2.16
N VAL A 121 -14.53 10.01 0.92
CA VAL A 121 -14.51 11.41 0.48
C VAL A 121 -15.83 12.07 0.84
N HIS A 122 -15.83 12.78 1.95
CA HIS A 122 -17.03 13.44 2.45
C HIS A 122 -17.36 14.69 1.63
N PRO A 123 -18.64 14.92 1.23
CA PRO A 123 -18.99 16.02 0.34
C PRO A 123 -18.76 17.41 0.96
N SER A 124 -18.75 17.53 2.27
CA SER A 124 -18.62 18.83 2.97
C SER A 124 -17.20 19.17 3.41
N HIS A 125 -16.32 18.16 3.56
CA HIS A 125 -14.98 18.36 4.11
C HIS A 125 -13.99 18.77 3.01
N ASP A 126 -13.33 19.90 3.21
CA ASP A 126 -12.28 20.41 2.33
C ASP A 126 -10.87 20.26 2.95
N LEU A 127 -9.89 20.81 2.26
CA LEU A 127 -8.49 20.81 2.70
C LEU A 127 -8.31 21.50 4.06
N HIS A 128 -9.06 22.59 4.33
CA HIS A 128 -8.90 23.33 5.56
C HIS A 128 -9.48 22.59 6.76
N TYR A 129 -10.60 21.90 6.57
CA TYR A 129 -11.19 21.03 7.61
C TYR A 129 -10.18 19.98 8.08
N TYR A 130 -9.60 19.22 7.14
CA TYR A 130 -8.61 18.20 7.49
C TYR A 130 -7.29 18.82 7.93
N GLY A 131 -6.90 19.95 7.38
CA GLY A 131 -5.70 20.70 7.81
C GLY A 131 -5.73 21.05 9.30
N GLU A 132 -6.88 21.48 9.81
CA GLU A 132 -7.05 21.75 11.25
C GLU A 132 -6.87 20.50 12.09
N VAL A 133 -7.38 19.33 11.63
CA VAL A 133 -7.15 18.05 12.31
C VAL A 133 -5.66 17.74 12.40
N LEU A 134 -4.92 17.86 11.27
CA LEU A 134 -3.47 17.62 11.26
C LEU A 134 -2.74 18.54 12.23
N ARG A 135 -3.12 19.85 12.26
CA ARG A 135 -2.53 20.83 13.17
C ARG A 135 -2.82 20.50 14.64
N MET A 136 -4.05 20.09 14.96
CA MET A 136 -4.41 19.66 16.32
C MET A 136 -3.58 18.44 16.75
N ILE A 137 -3.40 17.46 15.88
CA ILE A 137 -2.56 16.28 16.15
C ILE A 137 -1.10 16.71 16.37
N LYS A 138 -0.52 17.51 15.48
CA LYS A 138 0.86 18.00 15.61
C LYS A 138 1.08 18.87 16.84
N LYS A 139 0.08 19.65 17.26
CA LYS A 139 0.14 20.42 18.52
C LYS A 139 0.17 19.50 19.74
N HIS A 140 -0.56 18.38 19.72
CA HIS A 140 -0.64 17.43 20.81
C HIS A 140 0.57 16.47 20.84
N ARG A 141 0.96 15.92 19.67
CA ARG A 141 2.08 14.98 19.50
C ARG A 141 2.96 15.40 18.30
N PRO A 142 3.86 16.37 18.49
CA PRO A 142 4.71 16.89 17.40
C PRO A 142 5.55 15.83 16.68
N GLU A 143 5.98 14.79 17.43
CA GLU A 143 6.83 13.70 16.93
C GLU A 143 6.05 12.64 16.12
N LEU A 144 4.72 12.57 16.26
CA LEU A 144 3.91 11.56 15.59
C LEU A 144 3.89 11.82 14.09
N HIS A 145 4.35 10.85 13.30
CA HIS A 145 4.30 10.94 11.85
C HIS A 145 2.86 10.80 11.34
N ILE A 146 2.38 11.79 10.61
CA ILE A 146 1.04 11.78 10.02
C ILE A 146 1.14 11.34 8.56
N LYS A 147 0.72 10.12 8.29
CA LYS A 147 0.54 9.57 6.95
C LYS A 147 -0.94 9.64 6.60
N ALA A 148 -1.31 10.58 5.71
CA ALA A 148 -2.72 10.86 5.53
C ALA A 148 -3.11 11.03 4.07
N PHE A 149 -4.35 10.66 3.83
CA PHE A 149 -5.18 10.83 2.64
C PHE A 149 -4.67 10.10 1.40
N SER A 150 -5.57 9.36 0.78
CA SER A 150 -5.35 8.83 -0.56
C SER A 150 -5.28 9.95 -1.59
N ALA A 151 -4.69 9.68 -2.75
CA ALA A 151 -4.66 10.65 -3.85
C ALA A 151 -6.05 11.15 -4.24
N ILE A 152 -7.08 10.31 -4.10
CA ILE A 152 -8.46 10.65 -4.42
C ILE A 152 -9.05 11.66 -3.41
N GLU A 153 -8.76 11.48 -2.12
CA GLU A 153 -9.14 12.44 -1.09
C GLU A 153 -8.42 13.77 -1.30
N LEU A 154 -7.12 13.73 -1.61
CA LEU A 154 -6.30 14.92 -1.89
C LEU A 154 -6.83 15.69 -3.11
N ASP A 155 -7.13 15.01 -4.21
CA ASP A 155 -7.70 15.63 -5.41
C ASP A 155 -8.99 16.39 -5.07
N TYR A 156 -9.92 15.72 -4.41
CA TYR A 156 -11.20 16.34 -4.06
C TYR A 156 -11.05 17.51 -3.10
N MET A 157 -10.33 17.36 -2.00
CA MET A 157 -10.24 18.41 -0.97
C MET A 157 -9.48 19.64 -1.45
N ILE A 158 -8.47 19.48 -2.30
CA ILE A 158 -7.70 20.58 -2.89
C ILE A 158 -8.56 21.34 -3.91
N GLN A 159 -9.26 20.64 -4.80
CA GLN A 159 -10.17 21.25 -5.76
C GLN A 159 -11.31 21.99 -5.05
N LYS A 160 -11.90 21.39 -4.01
CA LYS A 160 -12.96 22.00 -3.21
C LYS A 160 -12.51 23.28 -2.51
N ALA A 161 -11.25 23.37 -2.10
CA ALA A 161 -10.65 24.57 -1.54
C ALA A 161 -10.29 25.63 -2.61
N GLY A 162 -10.48 25.34 -3.91
CA GLY A 162 -10.15 26.25 -5.01
C GLY A 162 -8.65 26.48 -5.21
N MET A 163 -7.80 25.53 -4.77
CA MET A 163 -6.34 25.65 -4.83
C MET A 163 -5.77 24.86 -6.01
N THR A 164 -4.56 25.25 -6.44
CA THR A 164 -3.78 24.40 -7.32
C THR A 164 -3.27 23.19 -6.55
N LEU A 165 -2.94 22.10 -7.25
CA LEU A 165 -2.41 20.88 -6.62
C LEU A 165 -1.13 21.17 -5.82
N ALA A 166 -0.22 21.98 -6.37
CA ALA A 166 1.03 22.34 -5.71
C ALA A 166 0.80 23.18 -4.44
N ASP A 167 -0.07 24.18 -4.51
CA ASP A 167 -0.39 25.03 -3.36
C ASP A 167 -1.13 24.24 -2.27
N GLY A 168 -2.06 23.37 -2.68
CA GLY A 168 -2.81 22.52 -1.74
C GLY A 168 -1.90 21.55 -0.99
N LEU A 169 -0.99 20.88 -1.68
CA LEU A 169 -0.01 19.98 -1.05
C LEU A 169 0.97 20.72 -0.15
N ALA A 170 1.47 21.88 -0.58
CA ALA A 170 2.30 22.74 0.26
C ALA A 170 1.55 23.17 1.53
N LYS A 171 0.27 23.54 1.39
CA LYS A 171 -0.58 23.92 2.51
C LYS A 171 -0.85 22.78 3.48
N LEU A 172 -1.11 21.57 2.99
CA LEU A 172 -1.26 20.39 3.84
C LEU A 172 0.04 20.07 4.60
N LYS A 173 1.20 20.25 3.96
CA LYS A 173 2.50 20.11 4.62
C LYS A 173 2.68 21.13 5.75
N GLU A 174 2.27 22.38 5.56
CA GLU A 174 2.26 23.41 6.62
C GLU A 174 1.35 23.01 7.79
N TYR A 175 0.23 22.36 7.52
CA TYR A 175 -0.67 21.82 8.54
C TYR A 175 -0.11 20.59 9.27
N GLY A 176 0.91 19.92 8.74
CA GLY A 176 1.57 18.79 9.37
C GLY A 176 1.44 17.45 8.65
N LEU A 177 1.06 17.45 7.36
CA LEU A 177 1.12 16.24 6.53
C LEU A 177 2.57 15.82 6.31
N ASP A 178 2.94 14.62 6.74
CA ASP A 178 4.31 14.12 6.60
C ASP A 178 4.48 13.18 5.39
N SER A 179 3.48 12.36 5.06
CA SER A 179 3.54 11.44 3.91
C SER A 179 2.16 11.01 3.42
N ILE A 180 2.10 10.39 2.23
CA ILE A 180 0.87 9.92 1.58
C ILE A 180 0.87 8.38 1.52
N PRO A 181 -0.24 7.70 1.92
CA PRO A 181 -0.31 6.23 1.98
C PRO A 181 -0.38 5.51 0.62
N GLY A 182 -0.73 6.22 -0.46
CA GLY A 182 -0.76 5.67 -1.82
C GLY A 182 -2.08 5.02 -2.25
N GLY A 183 -3.12 5.04 -1.43
CA GLY A 183 -4.45 4.54 -1.79
C GLY A 183 -5.07 5.26 -3.00
N GLY A 184 -6.09 4.62 -3.61
CA GLY A 184 -6.80 5.18 -4.76
C GLY A 184 -6.19 4.85 -6.13
N ALA A 185 -5.02 4.21 -6.17
CA ALA A 185 -4.38 3.77 -7.42
C ALA A 185 -5.22 2.71 -8.15
N GLU A 186 -5.75 1.78 -7.43
CA GLU A 186 -6.49 0.59 -7.89
C GLU A 186 -5.73 -0.13 -9.01
N ILE A 187 -6.07 0.13 -10.26
CA ILE A 187 -5.37 -0.27 -11.48
C ILE A 187 -5.31 0.93 -12.43
N PHE A 188 -4.20 1.14 -13.15
CA PHE A 188 -4.02 2.33 -14.00
C PHE A 188 -4.64 2.21 -15.39
N ASP A 189 -5.08 1.03 -15.80
CA ASP A 189 -5.82 0.87 -17.05
C ASP A 189 -7.19 1.55 -16.95
N GLU A 190 -7.44 2.56 -17.80
CA GLU A 190 -8.65 3.38 -17.76
C GLU A 190 -9.92 2.60 -18.14
N GLU A 191 -9.82 1.57 -19.00
CA GLU A 191 -10.97 0.74 -19.33
C GLU A 191 -11.39 -0.17 -18.16
N ILE A 192 -10.44 -0.62 -17.36
CA ILE A 192 -10.71 -1.31 -16.09
C ILE A 192 -11.27 -0.32 -15.07
N ARG A 193 -10.67 0.87 -14.93
CA ARG A 193 -11.14 1.92 -13.99
C ARG A 193 -12.60 2.29 -14.27
N LYS A 194 -12.99 2.51 -15.51
CA LYS A 194 -14.41 2.77 -15.90
C LYS A 194 -15.35 1.67 -15.43
N LYS A 195 -14.89 0.42 -15.36
CA LYS A 195 -15.72 -0.71 -14.91
C LYS A 195 -15.87 -0.79 -13.42
N ILE A 196 -14.86 -0.37 -12.63
CA ILE A 196 -14.79 -0.57 -11.18
C ILE A 196 -14.93 0.71 -10.35
N CYS A 197 -14.58 1.89 -10.90
CA CYS A 197 -14.59 3.18 -10.19
C CYS A 197 -14.59 4.37 -11.18
N ASP A 198 -15.59 4.45 -12.07
CA ASP A 198 -15.69 5.41 -13.15
C ASP A 198 -15.84 6.88 -12.73
N ASP A 199 -16.26 7.12 -11.52
CA ASP A 199 -16.46 8.44 -10.94
C ASP A 199 -15.21 8.99 -10.20
N LYS A 200 -14.13 8.21 -10.09
CA LYS A 200 -12.88 8.61 -9.45
C LYS A 200 -11.95 9.38 -10.39
N SER A 201 -10.99 10.08 -9.80
CA SER A 201 -9.84 10.68 -10.51
C SER A 201 -9.14 9.65 -11.42
N THR A 202 -8.64 10.12 -12.55
CA THR A 202 -7.92 9.27 -13.52
C THR A 202 -6.59 8.75 -12.95
N SER A 203 -6.04 7.73 -13.59
CA SER A 203 -4.70 7.23 -13.26
C SER A 203 -3.62 8.29 -13.45
N ASP A 204 -3.75 9.14 -14.48
CA ASP A 204 -2.80 10.23 -14.72
C ASP A 204 -2.86 11.29 -13.60
N MET A 205 -4.04 11.60 -13.08
CA MET A 205 -4.19 12.50 -11.93
C MET A 205 -3.53 11.89 -10.68
N TRP A 206 -3.73 10.60 -10.42
CA TRP A 206 -3.06 9.91 -9.31
C TRP A 206 -1.52 10.04 -9.40
N LEU A 207 -0.97 9.79 -10.58
CA LEU A 207 0.48 9.92 -10.83
C LEU A 207 0.97 11.37 -10.66
N GLU A 208 0.21 12.36 -11.15
CA GLU A 208 0.57 13.78 -11.03
C GLU A 208 0.51 14.27 -9.56
N ILE A 209 -0.45 13.78 -8.76
CA ILE A 209 -0.52 14.07 -7.32
C ILE A 209 0.76 13.57 -6.62
N HIS A 210 1.14 12.31 -6.84
CA HIS A 210 2.34 11.76 -6.23
C HIS A 210 3.62 12.45 -6.73
N LYS A 211 3.72 12.74 -8.01
CA LYS A 211 4.83 13.49 -8.59
C LYS A 211 4.96 14.89 -7.97
N THR A 212 3.85 15.59 -7.79
CA THR A 212 3.84 16.93 -7.17
C THR A 212 4.16 16.84 -5.69
N ALA A 213 3.63 15.85 -4.97
CA ALA A 213 3.96 15.60 -3.57
C ALA A 213 5.46 15.35 -3.38
N HIS A 214 6.06 14.50 -4.21
CA HIS A 214 7.51 14.23 -4.17
C HIS A 214 8.34 15.50 -4.42
N LYS A 215 7.95 16.34 -5.39
CA LYS A 215 8.61 17.63 -5.65
C LYS A 215 8.47 18.61 -4.47
N THR A 216 7.37 18.53 -3.71
CA THR A 216 7.14 19.33 -2.50
C THR A 216 7.87 18.76 -1.28
N GLY A 217 8.54 17.61 -1.44
CA GLY A 217 9.24 16.90 -0.36
C GLY A 217 8.28 16.18 0.59
N ILE A 218 7.17 15.66 0.08
CA ILE A 218 6.24 14.77 0.76
C ILE A 218 6.43 13.36 0.15
N PRO A 219 7.07 12.42 0.85
CA PRO A 219 7.22 11.06 0.37
C PRO A 219 5.89 10.33 0.38
N SER A 220 5.81 9.23 -0.35
CA SER A 220 4.58 8.45 -0.42
C SER A 220 4.83 6.95 -0.57
N ASN A 221 3.76 6.16 -0.49
CA ASN A 221 3.76 4.78 -0.91
C ASN A 221 3.02 4.64 -2.24
N ALA A 222 3.23 3.51 -2.91
CA ALA A 222 2.49 3.12 -4.09
C ALA A 222 1.67 1.86 -3.81
N THR A 223 0.50 1.73 -4.42
CA THR A 223 -0.40 0.58 -4.24
C THR A 223 -0.90 0.06 -5.57
N ILE A 224 -1.42 -1.16 -5.57
CA ILE A 224 -2.25 -1.75 -6.61
C ILE A 224 -3.37 -2.54 -5.94
N LEU A 225 -4.58 -2.50 -6.48
CA LEU A 225 -5.63 -3.46 -6.17
C LEU A 225 -5.58 -4.56 -7.22
N TYR A 226 -5.35 -5.81 -6.80
CA TYR A 226 -5.20 -6.95 -7.71
C TYR A 226 -6.15 -8.08 -7.36
N GLY A 227 -6.38 -8.97 -8.33
CA GLY A 227 -7.18 -10.18 -8.16
C GLY A 227 -8.67 -9.96 -8.41
N HIS A 228 -9.03 -9.00 -9.25
CA HIS A 228 -10.42 -8.75 -9.66
C HIS A 228 -10.64 -9.08 -11.15
N ILE A 229 -10.71 -8.09 -12.03
CA ILE A 229 -10.99 -8.28 -13.47
C ILE A 229 -9.79 -7.90 -14.37
N GLU A 230 -8.71 -7.47 -13.78
CA GLU A 230 -7.48 -7.12 -14.48
C GLU A 230 -6.74 -8.38 -14.98
N THR A 231 -5.84 -8.17 -15.92
CA THR A 231 -4.95 -9.20 -16.46
C THR A 231 -3.49 -8.92 -16.04
N TYR A 232 -2.59 -9.86 -16.26
CA TYR A 232 -1.15 -9.66 -16.03
C TYR A 232 -0.57 -8.49 -16.83
N LYS A 233 -1.10 -8.24 -18.04
CA LYS A 233 -0.70 -7.08 -18.84
C LYS A 233 -1.05 -5.78 -18.13
N HIS A 234 -2.25 -5.68 -17.55
CA HIS A 234 -2.68 -4.50 -16.81
C HIS A 234 -1.84 -4.30 -15.54
N ARG A 235 -1.49 -5.39 -14.82
CA ARG A 235 -0.60 -5.28 -13.66
C ARG A 235 0.78 -4.78 -14.03
N ILE A 236 1.38 -5.30 -15.10
CA ILE A 236 2.70 -4.87 -15.55
C ILE A 236 2.69 -3.43 -16.05
N ASP A 237 1.65 -2.99 -16.79
CA ASP A 237 1.49 -1.57 -17.16
C ASP A 237 1.45 -0.67 -15.92
N HIS A 238 0.69 -1.07 -14.92
CA HIS A 238 0.62 -0.35 -13.63
C HIS A 238 2.00 -0.25 -12.97
N LEU A 239 2.71 -1.37 -12.85
CA LEU A 239 4.05 -1.40 -12.27
C LEU A 239 5.05 -0.57 -13.09
N ASP A 240 4.97 -0.58 -14.41
CA ASP A 240 5.88 0.18 -15.30
C ASP A 240 5.67 1.69 -15.14
N ARG A 241 4.42 2.14 -15.02
CA ARG A 241 4.10 3.55 -14.78
C ARG A 241 4.59 4.01 -13.39
N LEU A 242 4.48 3.17 -12.36
CA LEU A 242 5.06 3.43 -11.04
C LEU A 242 6.58 3.47 -11.09
N ARG A 243 7.21 2.50 -11.77
CA ARG A 243 8.67 2.44 -11.94
C ARG A 243 9.22 3.69 -12.64
N LYS A 244 8.55 4.15 -13.69
CA LYS A 244 8.90 5.40 -14.41
C LYS A 244 8.77 6.63 -13.52
N LEU A 245 7.72 6.71 -12.70
CA LEU A 245 7.55 7.83 -11.77
C LEU A 245 8.65 7.79 -10.68
N GLN A 246 8.97 6.61 -10.15
CA GLN A 246 10.06 6.45 -9.19
C GLN A 246 11.41 6.84 -9.77
N ASP A 247 11.70 6.47 -11.04
CA ASP A 247 12.94 6.91 -11.73
C ASP A 247 13.05 8.44 -11.82
N MET A 248 11.91 9.13 -11.96
CA MET A 248 11.89 10.60 -12.06
C MET A 248 11.98 11.30 -10.70
N THR A 249 11.48 10.70 -9.64
CA THR A 249 11.23 11.43 -8.37
C THR A 249 11.92 10.81 -7.15
N GLY A 250 12.12 9.50 -7.14
CA GLY A 250 12.67 8.77 -5.99
C GLY A 250 11.77 8.80 -4.73
N GLY A 251 10.52 9.28 -4.83
CA GLY A 251 9.70 9.62 -3.67
C GLY A 251 8.83 8.49 -3.10
N PHE A 252 8.76 7.33 -3.76
CA PHE A 252 8.06 6.18 -3.20
C PHE A 252 8.95 5.41 -2.21
N ASN A 253 8.47 5.26 -0.98
CA ASN A 253 9.15 4.49 0.07
C ASN A 253 8.89 2.98 -0.09
N THR A 254 7.65 2.59 -0.39
CA THR A 254 7.25 1.19 -0.48
C THR A 254 6.14 0.98 -1.49
N PHE A 255 6.10 -0.22 -2.06
CA PHE A 255 4.97 -0.70 -2.86
C PHE A 255 4.14 -1.69 -2.05
N ILE A 256 2.81 -1.57 -2.12
CA ILE A 256 1.85 -2.35 -1.33
C ILE A 256 0.80 -2.97 -2.27
N PRO A 257 0.91 -4.23 -2.66
CA PRO A 257 -0.17 -4.94 -3.33
C PRO A 257 -1.33 -5.18 -2.37
N LEU A 258 -2.52 -4.71 -2.73
CA LEU A 258 -3.75 -4.87 -1.98
C LEU A 258 -4.62 -5.92 -2.67
N LYS A 259 -4.92 -7.00 -1.97
CA LYS A 259 -5.76 -8.08 -2.50
C LYS A 259 -7.22 -7.65 -2.53
N PHE A 260 -7.89 -7.85 -3.67
CA PHE A 260 -9.33 -7.70 -3.77
C PHE A 260 -10.05 -8.65 -2.82
N LYS A 261 -10.99 -8.12 -2.04
CA LYS A 261 -11.89 -8.85 -1.15
C LYS A 261 -13.31 -8.69 -1.65
N LYS A 262 -14.06 -9.79 -1.73
CA LYS A 262 -15.34 -9.84 -2.45
C LYS A 262 -16.58 -9.54 -1.59
N GLU A 263 -16.47 -9.62 -0.27
CA GLU A 263 -17.66 -9.51 0.58
C GLU A 263 -18.20 -8.07 0.63
N ASN A 264 -19.51 -7.95 0.69
CA ASN A 264 -20.25 -6.69 0.90
C ASN A 264 -20.00 -5.59 -0.15
N ASN A 265 -19.72 -5.94 -1.40
CA ASN A 265 -19.54 -4.98 -2.50
C ASN A 265 -20.21 -5.46 -3.81
N HIS A 266 -20.23 -4.60 -4.83
CA HIS A 266 -20.91 -4.90 -6.10
C HIS A 266 -20.16 -5.92 -6.98
N MET A 267 -18.94 -6.32 -6.59
CA MET A 267 -18.12 -7.29 -7.31
C MET A 267 -18.05 -8.65 -6.58
N SER A 268 -18.97 -8.93 -5.65
CA SER A 268 -19.01 -10.16 -4.86
C SER A 268 -19.15 -11.45 -5.68
N HIS A 269 -19.55 -11.35 -6.93
CA HIS A 269 -19.59 -12.46 -7.89
C HIS A 269 -18.20 -12.87 -8.41
N ILE A 270 -17.16 -12.07 -8.20
CA ILE A 270 -15.78 -12.38 -8.60
C ILE A 270 -15.11 -13.16 -7.49
N ALA A 271 -14.55 -14.32 -7.85
CA ALA A 271 -13.81 -15.15 -6.90
C ALA A 271 -12.48 -14.47 -6.51
N GLU A 272 -12.13 -14.55 -5.23
CA GLU A 272 -10.80 -14.11 -4.77
C GLU A 272 -9.71 -15.04 -5.36
N VAL A 273 -8.57 -14.46 -5.67
CA VAL A 273 -7.43 -15.22 -6.19
C VAL A 273 -6.81 -16.13 -5.12
N SER A 274 -6.16 -17.21 -5.57
CA SER A 274 -5.51 -18.16 -4.68
C SER A 274 -4.22 -17.58 -4.07
N ILE A 275 -3.73 -18.22 -3.00
CA ILE A 275 -2.43 -17.92 -2.39
C ILE A 275 -1.26 -18.03 -3.38
N ILE A 276 -1.35 -18.94 -4.36
CA ILE A 276 -0.34 -19.09 -5.42
C ILE A 276 -0.26 -17.80 -6.24
N GLU A 277 -1.41 -17.23 -6.57
CA GLU A 277 -1.50 -15.96 -7.31
C GLU A 277 -1.00 -14.79 -6.47
N ASP A 278 -1.30 -14.77 -5.16
CA ASP A 278 -0.77 -13.77 -4.24
C ASP A 278 0.77 -13.80 -4.23
N MET A 279 1.37 -14.98 -4.06
CA MET A 279 2.83 -15.13 -4.04
C MET A 279 3.48 -14.78 -5.37
N LYS A 280 2.85 -15.13 -6.49
CA LYS A 280 3.29 -14.75 -7.83
C LYS A 280 3.27 -13.23 -7.98
N ASN A 281 2.21 -12.56 -7.51
CA ASN A 281 2.09 -11.11 -7.59
C ASN A 281 3.17 -10.41 -6.76
N PHE A 282 3.47 -10.86 -5.53
CA PHE A 282 4.57 -10.33 -4.74
C PHE A 282 5.93 -10.53 -5.42
N ALA A 283 6.21 -11.75 -5.89
CA ALA A 283 7.49 -12.07 -6.50
C ALA A 283 7.75 -11.22 -7.76
N VAL A 284 6.78 -11.13 -8.67
CA VAL A 284 6.93 -10.36 -9.90
C VAL A 284 7.00 -8.87 -9.60
N SER A 285 6.23 -8.37 -8.65
CA SER A 285 6.30 -6.96 -8.23
C SER A 285 7.68 -6.61 -7.68
N ARG A 286 8.29 -7.45 -6.82
CA ARG A 286 9.66 -7.23 -6.31
C ARG A 286 10.70 -7.22 -7.42
N ILE A 287 10.57 -8.13 -8.39
CA ILE A 287 11.52 -8.24 -9.50
C ILE A 287 11.40 -7.04 -10.44
N PHE A 288 10.16 -6.63 -10.75
CA PHE A 288 9.89 -5.58 -11.73
C PHE A 288 10.16 -4.18 -11.18
N LEU A 289 9.80 -3.91 -9.93
CA LEU A 289 10.02 -2.63 -9.25
C LEU A 289 11.43 -2.57 -8.63
N ASP A 290 12.44 -2.60 -9.50
CA ASP A 290 13.85 -2.63 -9.13
C ASP A 290 14.38 -1.34 -8.49
N ASN A 291 13.58 -0.28 -8.44
CA ASN A 291 13.91 1.04 -7.91
C ASN A 291 13.06 1.46 -6.71
N ILE A 292 12.06 0.68 -6.29
CA ILE A 292 11.32 0.92 -5.05
C ILE A 292 11.94 0.07 -3.93
N PRO A 293 12.45 0.70 -2.85
CA PRO A 293 13.30 -0.01 -1.88
C PRO A 293 12.56 -1.10 -1.10
N HIS A 294 11.26 -0.91 -0.80
CA HIS A 294 10.50 -1.82 0.03
C HIS A 294 9.26 -2.38 -0.68
N LEU A 295 8.93 -3.63 -0.35
CA LEU A 295 7.70 -4.31 -0.75
C LEU A 295 6.97 -4.76 0.51
N LYS A 296 5.76 -4.23 0.73
CA LYS A 296 5.00 -4.46 1.95
C LYS A 296 3.87 -5.46 1.73
N ALA A 297 3.72 -6.41 2.65
CA ALA A 297 2.51 -7.20 2.80
C ALA A 297 1.59 -6.53 3.84
N TYR A 298 0.38 -6.17 3.42
CA TYR A 298 -0.65 -5.64 4.28
C TYR A 298 -1.45 -6.80 4.90
N TRP A 299 -1.01 -7.25 6.08
CA TRP A 299 -1.55 -8.45 6.72
C TRP A 299 -3.06 -8.42 7.01
N PRO A 300 -3.73 -7.27 7.27
CA PRO A 300 -5.19 -7.27 7.47
C PRO A 300 -5.98 -7.70 6.24
N ALA A 301 -5.47 -7.44 5.03
CA ALA A 301 -6.10 -7.88 3.79
C ALA A 301 -5.69 -9.29 3.37
N LEU A 302 -4.41 -9.64 3.62
CA LEU A 302 -3.78 -10.85 3.11
C LEU A 302 -3.98 -12.07 4.03
N GLY A 303 -4.12 -11.84 5.35
CA GLY A 303 -4.05 -12.86 6.39
C GLY A 303 -2.62 -13.08 6.89
N ARG A 304 -2.49 -13.57 8.12
CA ARG A 304 -1.18 -13.70 8.80
C ARG A 304 -0.29 -14.76 8.17
N GLU A 305 -0.85 -15.93 7.82
CA GLU A 305 -0.11 -17.02 7.20
C GLU A 305 0.40 -16.66 5.82
N SER A 306 -0.45 -16.05 4.98
CA SER A 306 -0.07 -15.58 3.65
C SER A 306 0.98 -14.48 3.72
N THR A 307 0.90 -13.60 4.74
CA THR A 307 1.92 -12.57 5.00
C THR A 307 3.26 -13.22 5.36
N GLN A 308 3.28 -14.21 6.26
CA GLN A 308 4.50 -14.92 6.60
C GLN A 308 5.12 -15.59 5.38
N LEU A 309 4.31 -16.28 4.57
CA LEU A 309 4.78 -16.94 3.35
C LEU A 309 5.36 -15.93 2.33
N SER A 310 4.76 -14.73 2.21
CA SER A 310 5.20 -13.70 1.27
C SER A 310 6.63 -13.20 1.50
N LEU A 311 7.17 -13.37 2.72
CA LEU A 311 8.55 -13.06 3.05
C LEU A 311 9.55 -13.87 2.20
N SER A 312 9.18 -15.08 1.78
CA SER A 312 9.97 -15.89 0.83
C SER A 312 9.78 -15.49 -0.63
N PHE A 313 8.88 -14.53 -0.91
CA PHE A 313 8.56 -14.04 -2.25
C PHE A 313 8.89 -12.56 -2.45
N GLY A 314 9.90 -12.08 -1.74
CA GLY A 314 10.48 -10.74 -1.95
C GLY A 314 9.93 -9.64 -1.05
N VAL A 315 8.94 -9.94 -0.21
CA VAL A 315 8.44 -9.00 0.81
C VAL A 315 9.50 -8.76 1.88
N ASP A 316 9.69 -7.52 2.27
CA ASP A 316 10.63 -7.10 3.30
C ASP A 316 10.02 -6.13 4.34
N ASP A 317 8.70 -5.88 4.24
CA ASP A 317 7.95 -5.11 5.23
C ASP A 317 6.60 -5.78 5.48
N VAL A 318 6.24 -5.96 6.74
CA VAL A 318 4.89 -6.31 7.16
C VAL A 318 4.27 -5.08 7.81
N ASP A 319 2.96 -4.87 7.65
CA ASP A 319 2.36 -3.70 8.29
C ASP A 319 2.47 -3.80 9.81
N GLY A 320 2.14 -2.70 10.48
CA GLY A 320 2.39 -2.58 11.89
C GLY A 320 1.32 -3.18 12.80
N THR A 321 1.23 -2.62 13.99
CA THR A 321 0.35 -3.10 15.06
C THR A 321 -1.13 -2.88 14.77
N ILE A 322 -1.49 -1.79 14.06
CA ILE A 322 -2.86 -1.36 13.68
C ILE A 322 -3.81 -1.16 14.88
N ASP A 323 -3.79 -2.06 15.84
CA ASP A 323 -4.41 -1.96 17.17
C ASP A 323 -5.96 -1.81 17.14
N ASP A 324 -6.61 -2.59 16.25
CA ASP A 324 -8.06 -2.63 16.06
C ASP A 324 -8.69 -1.31 15.57
N THR A 325 -7.92 -0.51 14.84
CA THR A 325 -8.34 0.84 14.43
C THR A 325 -8.74 0.95 12.95
N THR A 326 -8.67 -0.13 12.16
CA THR A 326 -9.12 -0.14 10.76
C THR A 326 -10.31 -1.07 10.53
N LYS A 327 -11.28 -0.60 9.75
CA LYS A 327 -12.50 -1.34 9.38
C LYS A 327 -12.56 -1.68 7.88
N ILE A 328 -11.72 -1.06 7.06
CA ILE A 328 -11.78 -1.16 5.59
C ILE A 328 -11.82 -2.62 5.14
N TYR A 329 -10.92 -3.45 5.63
CA TYR A 329 -10.85 -4.85 5.23
C TYR A 329 -11.74 -5.79 6.05
N SER A 330 -12.00 -5.49 7.32
CA SER A 330 -12.98 -6.27 8.09
C SER A 330 -14.39 -6.15 7.50
N MET A 331 -14.79 -4.97 7.02
CA MET A 331 -16.04 -4.77 6.30
C MET A 331 -16.09 -5.50 4.94
N ALA A 332 -14.94 -5.78 4.34
CA ALA A 332 -14.79 -6.53 3.09
C ALA A 332 -14.66 -8.06 3.30
N GLY A 333 -14.85 -8.56 4.51
CA GLY A 333 -14.78 -9.98 4.81
C GLY A 333 -13.37 -10.52 5.06
N ALA A 334 -12.43 -9.66 5.49
CA ALA A 334 -11.15 -10.13 5.94
C ALA A 334 -11.27 -11.05 7.17
N GLU A 335 -10.34 -11.99 7.30
CA GLU A 335 -10.33 -12.99 8.38
C GLU A 335 -10.27 -12.32 9.77
N ASP A 336 -9.37 -11.36 9.95
CA ASP A 336 -9.27 -10.55 11.17
C ASP A 336 -10.33 -9.45 11.20
N GLN A 337 -11.40 -9.65 11.96
CA GLN A 337 -12.45 -8.65 12.12
C GLN A 337 -12.08 -7.51 13.07
N LYS A 338 -11.08 -7.74 13.93
CA LYS A 338 -10.47 -6.77 14.83
C LYS A 338 -8.95 -6.80 14.62
N PRO A 339 -8.46 -6.16 13.55
CA PRO A 339 -7.06 -6.30 13.15
C PRO A 339 -6.14 -5.64 14.18
N THR A 340 -5.48 -6.48 14.96
CA THR A 340 -4.42 -6.07 15.89
C THR A 340 -3.34 -7.14 15.95
N MET A 341 -2.08 -6.73 15.97
CA MET A 341 -0.96 -7.63 16.13
C MET A 341 0.06 -7.04 17.10
N SER A 342 0.31 -7.74 18.20
CA SER A 342 1.32 -7.27 19.14
C SER A 342 2.72 -7.32 18.53
N THR A 343 3.64 -6.52 19.07
CA THR A 343 5.04 -6.51 18.66
C THR A 343 5.68 -7.90 18.80
N GLU A 344 5.32 -8.66 19.84
CA GLU A 344 5.80 -10.03 20.07
C GLU A 344 5.32 -10.96 18.94
N ASN A 345 4.06 -10.85 18.53
CA ASN A 345 3.51 -11.66 17.43
C ASN A 345 4.13 -11.29 16.08
N LEU A 346 4.34 -9.98 15.81
CA LEU A 346 5.04 -9.51 14.61
C LEU A 346 6.47 -10.05 14.55
N THR A 347 7.21 -9.91 15.64
CA THR A 347 8.60 -10.40 15.72
C THR A 347 8.67 -11.91 15.60
N LYS A 348 7.75 -12.64 16.24
CA LYS A 348 7.65 -14.09 16.11
C LYS A 348 7.34 -14.54 14.68
N LEU A 349 6.35 -13.92 14.01
CA LEU A 349 5.99 -14.20 12.62
C LEU A 349 7.21 -14.08 11.70
N ILE A 350 8.01 -13.02 11.88
CA ILE A 350 9.21 -12.74 11.08
C ILE A 350 10.33 -13.76 11.39
N LYS A 351 10.59 -14.03 12.67
CA LYS A 351 11.64 -14.98 13.10
C LYS A 351 11.34 -16.42 12.67
N ASP A 352 10.09 -16.85 12.80
CA ASP A 352 9.68 -18.20 12.40
C ASP A 352 9.84 -18.43 10.88
N ALA A 353 9.82 -17.35 10.09
CA ALA A 353 10.14 -17.41 8.65
C ALA A 353 11.66 -17.32 8.34
N GLY A 354 12.53 -17.24 9.37
CA GLY A 354 14.00 -17.22 9.21
C GLY A 354 14.58 -15.82 8.91
N PHE A 355 13.84 -14.74 9.23
CA PHE A 355 14.25 -13.37 9.00
C PHE A 355 14.50 -12.59 10.30
N GLU A 356 15.10 -11.40 10.18
CA GLU A 356 15.48 -10.51 11.28
C GLU A 356 14.44 -9.38 11.41
N PRO A 357 13.64 -9.34 12.48
CA PRO A 357 12.64 -8.29 12.66
C PRO A 357 13.27 -6.96 13.06
N ILE A 358 12.93 -5.92 12.31
CA ILE A 358 13.36 -4.54 12.51
C ILE A 358 12.14 -3.65 12.71
N GLU A 359 12.00 -3.09 13.90
CA GLU A 359 11.04 -2.03 14.15
C GLU A 359 11.57 -0.73 13.53
N ARG A 360 10.76 -0.07 12.73
CA ARG A 360 11.08 1.15 11.99
C ARG A 360 10.08 2.27 12.25
N ASP A 361 10.47 3.50 11.94
CA ASP A 361 9.54 4.60 11.73
C ASP A 361 8.95 4.59 10.29
N THR A 362 8.14 5.58 9.94
CA THR A 362 7.52 5.67 8.60
C THR A 362 8.53 5.85 7.48
N LEU A 363 9.66 6.47 7.74
CA LEU A 363 10.73 6.75 6.77
C LEU A 363 11.80 5.65 6.74
N TYR A 364 11.51 4.48 7.32
CA TYR A 364 12.40 3.33 7.39
C TYR A 364 13.68 3.53 8.20
N ASN A 365 13.73 4.54 9.09
CA ASN A 365 14.77 4.60 10.10
C ASN A 365 14.57 3.49 11.15
N THR A 366 15.64 2.80 11.50
CA THR A 366 15.57 1.73 12.50
C THR A 366 15.28 2.33 13.89
N VAL A 367 14.17 1.92 14.49
CA VAL A 367 13.82 2.22 15.88
C VAL A 367 14.42 1.18 16.80
N LYS A 368 14.28 -0.11 16.44
CA LYS A 368 14.82 -1.22 17.24
C LYS A 368 15.03 -2.48 16.37
N ALA A 369 16.12 -3.19 16.61
CA ALA A 369 16.31 -4.57 16.15
C ALA A 369 15.90 -5.53 17.29
N TRP A 370 15.16 -6.60 16.94
CA TRP A 370 14.56 -7.51 17.91
C TRP A 370 15.21 -8.88 17.93
#